data_561a0decd8e963df8554d7684dfc4693
#
_entry.id   561a0decd8e963df8554d7684dfc4693
#
_cell.length_a   1.000
_cell.length_b   1.000
_cell.length_c   1.000
_cell.angle_alpha   90.00
_cell.angle_beta   90.00
_cell.angle_gamma   90.00
#
_symmetry.space_group_name_H-M   'P 1'
#
loop_
_entity.id
_entity.type
_entity.pdbx_description
1 polymer ?
#
loop_
_entity_poly.entity_id
_entity_poly.type
_entity_poly.pdbx_seq_one_letter_code
_entity_poly.pdbx_strand_id
1 'polypeptide(L)'
;MTSTINKPLDGEGSVQVKQDPKVNIEEGALVIAVYGKGGIGKSTTSSNLSAAFSKLGKKVLQIGCDPKHDSTFTLTHKMVPTVIDILEEVDFHSEELRPTDFMFEGFNGVMCVESGGPPAGTGCGGYVTGQTVKLLKEHHLLEDTDVVIFDVLGDVVCGGFAAPLQHANYCLIVTANDFDSIFAMNRIVSAIKAKAKNYKVRLGGVVANRSKDTDQIDKFNNRTGLKTMAHFKDVDAIRTVSYTHLTLPTIYSV
;
A
#
# COMPACT_ATOMS: atom_id res chain seq x y z
N MET A 1 12.33 -39.95 5.28
CA MET A 1 11.80 -38.61 4.87
C MET A 1 11.20 -37.98 6.11
N THR A 2 12.00 -37.29 6.89
CA THR A 2 11.60 -36.65 8.16
C THR A 2 11.00 -35.28 7.83
N SER A 3 9.73 -35.10 8.17
CA SER A 3 8.95 -33.90 7.92
C SER A 3 9.55 -32.71 8.67
N THR A 4 9.92 -31.69 7.93
CA THR A 4 10.43 -30.39 8.38
C THR A 4 9.32 -29.46 8.91
N ILE A 5 8.18 -30.01 9.36
CA ILE A 5 6.99 -29.21 9.69
C ILE A 5 6.96 -28.74 11.16
N ASN A 6 7.85 -29.23 12.02
CA ASN A 6 7.85 -28.92 13.46
C ASN A 6 9.16 -28.30 13.95
N LYS A 7 9.65 -27.24 13.28
CA LYS A 7 10.54 -26.33 14.01
C LYS A 7 9.66 -25.33 14.76
N PRO A 8 9.79 -25.27 16.10
CA PRO A 8 9.17 -24.19 16.85
C PRO A 8 9.59 -22.83 16.29
N LEU A 9 8.71 -21.86 16.33
CA LEU A 9 9.00 -20.46 16.00
C LEU A 9 9.83 -19.80 17.13
N ASP A 10 10.85 -20.47 17.60
CA ASP A 10 11.82 -19.92 18.53
C ASP A 10 12.92 -19.26 17.69
N GLY A 11 13.06 -17.99 17.84
CA GLY A 11 14.14 -17.08 17.54
C GLY A 11 15.02 -17.27 16.32
N GLU A 12 15.42 -18.46 15.95
CA GLU A 12 16.38 -18.72 14.85
C GLU A 12 15.76 -18.68 13.44
N GLY A 13 14.44 -18.68 13.33
CA GLY A 13 13.72 -18.52 12.05
C GLY A 13 12.93 -17.22 11.96
N SER A 14 12.92 -16.41 13.01
CA SER A 14 12.20 -15.14 13.05
C SER A 14 12.95 -14.08 12.26
N VAL A 15 12.16 -13.28 11.54
CA VAL A 15 12.66 -12.11 10.83
C VAL A 15 13.11 -11.07 11.84
N GLN A 16 14.40 -10.97 12.11
CA GLN A 16 14.94 -9.83 12.86
C GLN A 16 14.98 -8.61 11.94
N VAL A 17 14.18 -7.63 12.26
CA VAL A 17 14.18 -6.34 11.57
C VAL A 17 15.10 -5.40 12.33
N LYS A 18 16.24 -5.08 11.74
CA LYS A 18 17.06 -3.97 12.23
C LYS A 18 16.36 -2.67 11.81
N GLN A 19 15.75 -2.01 12.76
CA GLN A 19 15.32 -0.63 12.57
C GLN A 19 16.58 0.25 12.59
N ASP A 20 16.94 0.79 11.44
CA ASP A 20 17.94 1.84 11.37
C ASP A 20 17.22 3.19 11.42
N PRO A 21 17.39 3.98 12.47
CA PRO A 21 16.75 5.29 12.62
C PRO A 21 17.32 6.35 11.65
N LYS A 22 18.40 6.06 10.96
CA LYS A 22 19.07 6.99 10.06
C LYS A 22 18.83 6.63 8.61
N VAL A 23 17.61 6.80 8.11
CA VAL A 23 17.40 6.96 6.68
C VAL A 23 17.52 8.44 6.36
N ASN A 24 18.59 8.80 5.72
CA ASN A 24 18.69 10.10 5.09
C ASN A 24 17.67 10.14 3.94
N ILE A 25 16.66 10.98 4.11
CA ILE A 25 15.62 11.27 3.11
C ILE A 25 16.09 12.47 2.27
N GLU A 26 17.40 12.69 2.16
CA GLU A 26 17.98 13.92 1.62
C GLU A 26 17.87 14.04 0.10
N GLU A 27 17.52 12.97 -0.61
CA GLU A 27 17.33 13.04 -2.07
C GLU A 27 16.04 12.31 -2.47
N GLY A 28 14.93 13.06 -2.59
CA GLY A 28 13.67 12.59 -3.13
C GLY A 28 12.54 12.42 -2.11
N ALA A 29 11.38 12.01 -2.58
CA ALA A 29 10.19 11.79 -1.77
C ALA A 29 10.36 10.66 -0.76
N LEU A 30 9.74 10.79 0.41
CA LEU A 30 9.54 9.69 1.34
C LEU A 30 8.52 8.72 0.74
N VAL A 31 8.96 7.52 0.37
CA VAL A 31 8.09 6.52 -0.25
C VAL A 31 7.70 5.44 0.76
N ILE A 32 6.41 5.32 1.02
CA ILE A 32 5.81 4.36 1.96
C ILE A 32 4.92 3.39 1.20
N ALA A 33 5.13 2.08 1.37
CA ALA A 33 4.24 1.06 0.86
C ALA A 33 3.43 0.43 2.01
N VAL A 34 2.11 0.40 1.88
CA VAL A 34 1.19 -0.09 2.90
C VAL A 34 0.71 -1.49 2.52
N TYR A 35 1.04 -2.45 3.34
CA TYR A 35 0.74 -3.88 3.16
C TYR A 35 -0.23 -4.40 4.22
N GLY A 36 -0.84 -5.53 3.96
CA GLY A 36 -1.72 -6.23 4.90
C GLY A 36 -2.69 -7.15 4.18
N LYS A 37 -3.40 -7.99 4.92
CA LYS A 37 -4.43 -8.90 4.40
C LYS A 37 -5.53 -8.13 3.66
N GLY A 38 -6.18 -8.77 2.69
CA GLY A 38 -7.39 -8.24 2.04
C GLY A 38 -8.44 -7.84 3.07
N GLY A 39 -9.07 -6.67 2.91
CA GLY A 39 -10.13 -6.17 3.79
C GLY A 39 -9.69 -5.67 5.18
N ILE A 40 -8.39 -5.67 5.52
CA ILE A 40 -7.88 -5.28 6.84
C ILE A 40 -7.93 -3.75 7.08
N GLY A 41 -8.15 -2.95 6.05
CA GLY A 41 -8.19 -1.49 6.12
C GLY A 41 -6.92 -0.79 5.64
N LYS A 42 -6.17 -1.40 4.70
CA LYS A 42 -5.00 -0.77 4.06
C LYS A 42 -5.35 0.56 3.42
N SER A 43 -6.33 0.57 2.51
CA SER A 43 -6.75 1.78 1.78
C SER A 43 -7.24 2.87 2.73
N THR A 44 -7.99 2.50 3.78
CA THR A 44 -8.38 3.44 4.84
C THR A 44 -7.15 4.01 5.54
N THR A 45 -6.15 3.18 5.87
CA THR A 45 -4.91 3.62 6.52
C THR A 45 -4.11 4.52 5.58
N SER A 46 -3.96 4.14 4.31
CA SER A 46 -3.24 4.91 3.29
C SER A 46 -3.85 6.29 3.10
N SER A 47 -5.17 6.37 2.91
CA SER A 47 -5.88 7.65 2.72
C SER A 47 -5.80 8.56 3.94
N ASN A 48 -5.93 8.00 5.15
CA ASN A 48 -5.77 8.80 6.37
C ASN A 48 -4.34 9.27 6.59
N LEU A 49 -3.35 8.46 6.22
CA LEU A 49 -1.94 8.83 6.28
C LEU A 49 -1.63 9.94 5.27
N SER A 50 -2.14 9.83 4.04
CA SER A 50 -2.04 10.88 3.01
C SER A 50 -2.66 12.19 3.48
N ALA A 51 -3.87 12.14 4.03
CA ALA A 51 -4.54 13.30 4.59
C ALA A 51 -3.78 13.92 5.77
N ALA A 52 -3.16 13.10 6.62
CA ALA A 52 -2.38 13.59 7.75
C ALA A 52 -1.10 14.33 7.27
N PHE A 53 -0.37 13.77 6.30
CA PHE A 53 0.80 14.43 5.74
C PHE A 53 0.44 15.73 5.01
N SER A 54 -0.67 15.75 4.25
CA SER A 54 -1.10 16.96 3.57
C SER A 54 -1.50 18.07 4.56
N LYS A 55 -2.13 17.72 5.70
CA LYS A 55 -2.39 18.67 6.80
C LYS A 55 -1.13 19.20 7.47
N LEU A 56 -0.02 18.48 7.38
CA LEU A 56 1.30 18.94 7.83
C LEU A 56 2.02 19.78 6.76
N GLY A 57 1.33 20.15 5.69
CA GLY A 57 1.88 20.97 4.60
C GLY A 57 2.77 20.21 3.62
N LYS A 58 2.70 18.86 3.60
CA LYS A 58 3.47 18.05 2.67
C LYS A 58 2.72 17.85 1.36
N LYS A 59 3.46 17.88 0.25
CA LYS A 59 2.97 17.46 -1.05
C LYS A 59 2.91 15.94 -1.09
N VAL A 60 1.72 15.38 -1.21
CA VAL A 60 1.48 13.93 -1.09
C VAL A 60 0.93 13.38 -2.39
N LEU A 61 1.47 12.25 -2.83
CA LEU A 61 0.96 11.42 -3.91
C LEU A 61 0.53 10.06 -3.36
N GLN A 62 -0.74 9.69 -3.52
CA GLN A 62 -1.22 8.33 -3.23
C GLN A 62 -1.42 7.55 -4.52
N ILE A 63 -0.85 6.34 -4.58
CA ILE A 63 -0.93 5.42 -5.70
C ILE A 63 -1.66 4.16 -5.27
N GLY A 64 -2.85 3.93 -5.81
CA GLY A 64 -3.60 2.68 -5.64
C GLY A 64 -3.05 1.60 -6.56
N CYS A 65 -2.71 0.44 -6.00
CA CYS A 65 -2.15 -0.71 -6.73
C CYS A 65 -3.08 -1.94 -6.71
N ASP A 66 -4.33 -1.78 -6.28
CA ASP A 66 -5.32 -2.86 -6.29
C ASP A 66 -6.15 -2.78 -7.59
N PRO A 67 -6.38 -3.91 -8.30
CA PRO A 67 -7.23 -3.95 -9.48
C PRO A 67 -8.65 -3.39 -9.28
N LYS A 68 -9.13 -3.30 -8.04
CA LYS A 68 -10.43 -2.69 -7.72
C LYS A 68 -10.45 -1.16 -7.86
N HIS A 69 -9.29 -0.52 -7.99
CA HIS A 69 -9.08 0.93 -8.13
C HIS A 69 -9.95 1.79 -7.19
N ASP A 70 -10.06 1.35 -5.93
CA ASP A 70 -10.87 2.01 -4.89
C ASP A 70 -10.01 2.69 -3.79
N SER A 71 -8.70 2.68 -3.95
CA SER A 71 -7.75 3.19 -2.95
C SER A 71 -7.92 4.68 -2.68
N THR A 72 -8.09 5.46 -3.74
CA THR A 72 -8.14 6.92 -3.67
C THR A 72 -9.56 7.48 -3.54
N PHE A 73 -10.57 6.61 -3.56
CA PHE A 73 -11.99 7.00 -3.53
C PHE A 73 -12.33 7.90 -2.32
N THR A 74 -11.82 7.58 -1.13
CA THR A 74 -12.09 8.38 0.09
C THR A 74 -11.44 9.75 0.08
N LEU A 75 -10.44 9.97 -0.77
CA LEU A 75 -9.78 11.27 -0.95
C LEU A 75 -10.43 12.09 -2.06
N THR A 76 -10.82 11.45 -3.15
CA THR A 76 -11.34 12.10 -4.37
C THR A 76 -12.87 12.20 -4.38
N HIS A 77 -13.56 11.39 -3.56
CA HIS A 77 -15.03 11.21 -3.54
C HIS A 77 -15.62 10.78 -4.89
N LYS A 78 -14.81 10.23 -5.76
CA LYS A 78 -15.20 9.67 -7.06
C LYS A 78 -14.28 8.52 -7.45
N MET A 79 -14.77 7.62 -8.28
CA MET A 79 -13.91 6.68 -8.99
C MET A 79 -13.13 7.45 -10.05
N VAL A 80 -11.82 7.30 -10.05
CA VAL A 80 -10.95 7.91 -11.05
C VAL A 80 -10.55 6.86 -12.10
N PRO A 81 -10.32 7.26 -13.36
CA PRO A 81 -9.78 6.38 -14.37
C PRO A 81 -8.44 5.77 -13.93
N THR A 82 -8.17 4.54 -14.34
CA THR A 82 -6.90 3.89 -14.02
C THR A 82 -5.85 4.19 -15.09
N VAL A 83 -4.58 4.17 -14.70
CA VAL A 83 -3.47 4.36 -15.64
C VAL A 83 -3.51 3.33 -16.76
N ILE A 84 -3.88 2.09 -16.46
CA ILE A 84 -3.90 1.04 -17.49
C ILE A 84 -5.03 1.28 -18.50
N ASP A 85 -6.22 1.68 -18.04
CA ASP A 85 -7.33 1.97 -18.94
C ASP A 85 -6.98 3.13 -19.88
N ILE A 86 -6.39 4.19 -19.35
CA ILE A 86 -5.96 5.37 -20.13
C ILE A 86 -4.84 5.01 -21.13
N LEU A 87 -3.88 4.17 -20.71
CA LEU A 87 -2.83 3.69 -21.61
C LEU A 87 -3.40 2.83 -22.75
N GLU A 88 -4.42 2.02 -22.48
CA GLU A 88 -5.10 1.24 -23.52
C GLU A 88 -5.84 2.14 -24.51
N GLU A 89 -6.43 3.26 -24.07
CA GLU A 89 -7.11 4.23 -24.94
C GLU A 89 -6.16 4.89 -25.97
N VAL A 90 -4.86 5.00 -25.65
CA VAL A 90 -3.84 5.57 -26.52
C VAL A 90 -2.88 4.50 -27.09
N ASP A 91 -3.31 3.24 -27.18
CA ASP A 91 -2.49 2.13 -27.68
C ASP A 91 -1.09 2.06 -27.02
N PHE A 92 -0.99 2.39 -25.72
CA PHE A 92 0.25 2.48 -24.94
C PHE A 92 1.26 3.55 -25.38
N HIS A 93 0.82 4.55 -26.15
CA HIS A 93 1.60 5.73 -26.50
C HIS A 93 1.62 6.72 -25.31
N SER A 94 2.45 6.44 -24.31
CA SER A 94 2.52 7.23 -23.05
C SER A 94 2.91 8.69 -23.27
N GLU A 95 3.60 8.99 -24.38
CA GLU A 95 4.00 10.33 -24.80
C GLU A 95 2.81 11.26 -25.16
N GLU A 96 1.64 10.69 -25.42
CA GLU A 96 0.43 11.46 -25.72
C GLU A 96 -0.31 11.89 -24.44
N LEU A 97 0.01 11.28 -23.30
CA LEU A 97 -0.66 11.54 -22.03
C LEU A 97 -0.10 12.78 -21.32
N ARG A 98 -1.00 13.52 -20.69
CA ARG A 98 -0.66 14.62 -19.78
C ARG A 98 -0.93 14.21 -18.34
N PRO A 99 -0.25 14.80 -17.35
CA PRO A 99 -0.50 14.53 -15.93
C PRO A 99 -1.98 14.64 -15.53
N THR A 100 -2.73 15.54 -16.14
CA THR A 100 -4.16 15.76 -15.89
C THR A 100 -5.06 14.60 -16.33
N ASP A 101 -4.56 13.72 -17.15
CA ASP A 101 -5.33 12.60 -17.69
C ASP A 101 -5.39 11.42 -16.68
N PHE A 102 -4.34 11.25 -15.84
CA PHE A 102 -4.20 10.12 -14.91
C PHE A 102 -3.96 10.53 -13.45
N MET A 103 -3.79 11.80 -13.15
CA MET A 103 -3.54 12.31 -11.80
C MET A 103 -4.65 13.26 -11.36
N PHE A 104 -5.28 12.98 -10.23
CA PHE A 104 -6.47 13.67 -9.75
C PHE A 104 -6.23 14.27 -8.37
N GLU A 105 -6.66 15.50 -8.17
CA GLU A 105 -6.58 16.14 -6.87
C GLU A 105 -7.70 15.61 -5.95
N GLY A 106 -7.31 15.22 -4.75
CA GLY A 106 -8.19 14.79 -3.66
C GLY A 106 -8.13 15.72 -2.46
N PHE A 107 -8.51 15.19 -1.31
CA PHE A 107 -8.57 15.93 -0.06
C PHE A 107 -7.29 16.74 0.22
N ASN A 108 -7.47 18.05 0.46
CA ASN A 108 -6.40 18.99 0.86
C ASN A 108 -5.16 18.95 -0.06
N GLY A 109 -5.36 18.82 -1.39
CA GLY A 109 -4.28 18.82 -2.37
C GLY A 109 -3.50 17.51 -2.47
N VAL A 110 -3.97 16.41 -1.88
CA VAL A 110 -3.38 15.08 -2.10
C VAL A 110 -3.59 14.69 -3.55
N MET A 111 -2.51 14.43 -4.27
CA MET A 111 -2.60 13.90 -5.62
C MET A 111 -2.84 12.39 -5.59
N CYS A 112 -3.74 11.93 -6.44
CA CYS A 112 -4.27 10.58 -6.46
C CYS A 112 -4.10 9.95 -7.83
N VAL A 113 -3.57 8.72 -7.86
CA VAL A 113 -3.41 7.91 -9.07
C VAL A 113 -3.88 6.50 -8.76
N GLU A 114 -4.67 5.91 -9.66
CA GLU A 114 -5.02 4.49 -9.61
C GLU A 114 -4.29 3.75 -10.73
N SER A 115 -3.48 2.78 -10.37
CA SER A 115 -2.78 1.95 -11.37
C SER A 115 -3.75 1.08 -12.17
N GLY A 116 -4.77 0.55 -11.51
CA GLY A 116 -5.68 -0.44 -12.07
C GLY A 116 -5.13 -1.86 -12.01
N GLY A 117 -5.73 -2.74 -12.74
CA GLY A 117 -5.34 -4.14 -12.87
C GLY A 117 -5.13 -4.55 -14.33
N PRO A 118 -4.35 -5.57 -14.61
CA PRO A 118 -4.24 -6.09 -15.96
C PRO A 118 -5.61 -6.63 -16.42
N PRO A 119 -5.92 -6.54 -17.70
CA PRO A 119 -7.13 -7.15 -18.25
C PRO A 119 -7.26 -8.63 -17.86
N ALA A 120 -8.48 -9.11 -17.68
CA ALA A 120 -8.74 -10.47 -17.24
C ALA A 120 -8.03 -11.50 -18.12
N GLY A 121 -7.19 -12.33 -17.52
CA GLY A 121 -6.42 -13.35 -18.21
C GLY A 121 -5.12 -12.89 -18.87
N THR A 122 -4.75 -11.62 -18.74
CA THR A 122 -3.54 -11.05 -19.34
C THR A 122 -2.69 -10.35 -18.30
N GLY A 123 -1.41 -10.68 -18.23
CA GLY A 123 -0.42 -9.92 -17.50
C GLY A 123 -0.42 -10.12 -15.97
N CYS A 124 0.36 -9.29 -15.30
CA CYS A 124 0.58 -9.29 -13.86
C CYS A 124 0.43 -7.86 -13.31
N GLY A 125 -0.19 -7.71 -12.13
CA GLY A 125 -0.33 -6.41 -11.45
C GLY A 125 0.99 -5.66 -11.25
N GLY A 126 2.12 -6.36 -11.23
CA GLY A 126 3.45 -5.74 -11.18
C GLY A 126 3.82 -4.99 -12.46
N TYR A 127 3.35 -5.44 -13.61
CA TYR A 127 3.52 -4.70 -14.86
C TYR A 127 2.78 -3.36 -14.81
N VAL A 128 1.51 -3.38 -14.38
CA VAL A 128 0.66 -2.18 -14.31
C VAL A 128 1.24 -1.15 -13.35
N THR A 129 1.63 -1.57 -12.13
CA THR A 129 2.32 -0.68 -11.18
C THR A 129 3.64 -0.15 -11.76
N GLY A 130 4.38 -0.96 -12.50
CA GLY A 130 5.61 -0.55 -13.18
C GLY A 130 5.36 0.51 -14.24
N GLN A 131 4.32 0.38 -15.05
CA GLN A 131 3.91 1.39 -16.04
C GLN A 131 3.49 2.70 -15.36
N THR A 132 2.73 2.63 -14.27
CA THR A 132 2.35 3.80 -13.47
C THR A 132 3.58 4.57 -12.99
N VAL A 133 4.55 3.87 -12.37
CA VAL A 133 5.78 4.52 -11.87
C VAL A 133 6.62 5.07 -13.01
N LYS A 134 6.69 4.38 -14.16
CA LYS A 134 7.38 4.85 -15.37
C LYS A 134 6.77 6.17 -15.83
N LEU A 135 5.44 6.23 -15.99
CA LEU A 135 4.71 7.42 -16.42
C LEU A 135 4.94 8.61 -15.47
N LEU A 136 4.86 8.37 -14.16
CA LEU A 136 5.12 9.39 -13.14
C LEU A 136 6.55 9.95 -13.23
N LYS A 137 7.55 9.11 -13.56
CA LYS A 137 8.94 9.53 -13.74
C LYS A 137 9.14 10.31 -15.04
N GLU A 138 8.54 9.87 -16.14
CA GLU A 138 8.62 10.54 -17.45
C GLU A 138 8.08 11.97 -17.38
N HIS A 139 7.07 12.20 -16.54
CA HIS A 139 6.49 13.52 -16.29
C HIS A 139 7.11 14.27 -15.10
N HIS A 140 8.21 13.77 -14.51
CA HIS A 140 8.89 14.38 -13.34
C HIS A 140 8.01 14.63 -12.11
N LEU A 141 6.90 13.88 -11.97
CA LEU A 141 5.90 14.10 -10.92
C LEU A 141 6.36 13.63 -9.53
N LEU A 142 7.37 12.78 -9.48
CA LEU A 142 7.93 12.33 -8.19
C LEU A 142 8.91 13.34 -7.60
N GLU A 143 9.50 14.21 -8.41
CA GLU A 143 10.49 15.19 -7.97
C GLU A 143 9.86 16.34 -7.18
N ASP A 144 8.59 16.68 -7.46
CA ASP A 144 7.82 17.73 -6.78
C ASP A 144 6.91 17.17 -5.67
N THR A 145 7.25 16.01 -5.13
CA THR A 145 6.45 15.29 -4.13
C THR A 145 7.28 15.04 -2.87
N ASP A 146 6.76 15.41 -1.70
CA ASP A 146 7.42 15.13 -0.41
C ASP A 146 7.20 13.68 0.05
N VAL A 147 5.98 13.14 -0.18
CA VAL A 147 5.56 11.82 0.31
C VAL A 147 4.79 11.07 -0.76
N VAL A 148 5.23 9.86 -1.08
CA VAL A 148 4.51 8.92 -1.94
C VAL A 148 3.99 7.76 -1.10
N ILE A 149 2.70 7.45 -1.21
CA ILE A 149 2.07 6.32 -0.52
C ILE A 149 1.56 5.33 -1.55
N PHE A 150 2.11 4.12 -1.55
CA PHE A 150 1.57 2.98 -2.28
C PHE A 150 0.58 2.23 -1.41
N ASP A 151 -0.69 2.18 -1.82
CA ASP A 151 -1.69 1.28 -1.26
C ASP A 151 -1.65 -0.05 -2.02
N VAL A 152 -1.01 -1.04 -1.41
CA VAL A 152 -0.65 -2.29 -2.10
C VAL A 152 -1.75 -3.33 -1.92
N LEU A 153 -1.98 -4.12 -2.95
CA LEU A 153 -2.95 -5.23 -2.89
C LEU A 153 -2.57 -6.25 -1.78
N GLY A 154 -3.58 -7.00 -1.30
CA GLY A 154 -3.42 -7.88 -0.13
C GLY A 154 -2.65 -9.19 -0.36
N ASP A 155 -2.46 -9.60 -1.62
CA ASP A 155 -1.92 -10.92 -1.93
C ASP A 155 -0.40 -10.90 -2.12
N VAL A 156 0.30 -11.75 -1.38
CA VAL A 156 1.78 -11.82 -1.31
C VAL A 156 2.42 -12.44 -2.56
N VAL A 157 1.65 -13.10 -3.40
CA VAL A 157 2.15 -14.01 -4.44
C VAL A 157 2.33 -13.40 -5.83
N CYS A 158 1.91 -12.16 -6.06
CA CYS A 158 1.99 -11.58 -7.40
C CYS A 158 3.06 -10.49 -7.55
N GLY A 159 3.40 -10.15 -8.79
CA GLY A 159 4.34 -9.07 -9.09
C GLY A 159 3.88 -7.71 -8.60
N GLY A 160 2.55 -7.48 -8.48
CA GLY A 160 1.96 -6.27 -7.90
C GLY A 160 2.34 -6.05 -6.44
N PHE A 161 2.57 -7.13 -5.69
CA PHE A 161 3.14 -7.04 -4.34
C PHE A 161 4.60 -6.56 -4.36
N ALA A 162 5.39 -7.00 -5.32
CA ALA A 162 6.83 -6.76 -5.35
C ALA A 162 7.21 -5.41 -5.99
N ALA A 163 6.42 -4.89 -6.93
CA ALA A 163 6.74 -3.67 -7.65
C ALA A 163 6.88 -2.44 -6.74
N PRO A 164 5.97 -2.15 -5.80
CA PRO A 164 6.13 -1.01 -4.89
C PRO A 164 7.38 -1.11 -4.00
N LEU A 165 7.84 -2.34 -3.67
CA LEU A 165 9.03 -2.53 -2.82
C LEU A 165 10.31 -2.00 -3.45
N GLN A 166 10.39 -1.94 -4.78
CA GLN A 166 11.56 -1.43 -5.51
C GLN A 166 11.73 0.08 -5.28
N HIS A 167 10.65 0.77 -4.96
CA HIS A 167 10.62 2.22 -4.82
C HIS A 167 10.44 2.68 -3.38
N ALA A 168 9.96 1.79 -2.49
CA ALA A 168 9.65 2.15 -1.11
C ALA A 168 10.91 2.29 -0.24
N ASN A 169 10.94 3.34 0.57
CA ASN A 169 11.88 3.47 1.68
C ASN A 169 11.40 2.63 2.86
N TYR A 170 10.10 2.66 3.12
CA TYR A 170 9.49 1.94 4.24
C TYR A 170 8.25 1.15 3.83
N CYS A 171 8.05 0.04 4.50
CA CYS A 171 6.81 -0.72 4.47
C CYS A 171 6.10 -0.62 5.81
N LEU A 172 4.83 -0.22 5.80
CA LEU A 172 3.93 -0.37 6.93
C LEU A 172 3.05 -1.60 6.73
N ILE A 173 2.81 -2.34 7.81
CA ILE A 173 1.95 -3.52 7.76
C ILE A 173 0.72 -3.27 8.60
N VAL A 174 -0.44 -3.25 7.94
CA VAL A 174 -1.74 -3.16 8.61
C VAL A 174 -2.21 -4.58 8.95
N THR A 175 -2.55 -4.81 10.21
CA THR A 175 -3.00 -6.10 10.71
C THR A 175 -4.10 -5.94 11.77
N ALA A 176 -4.76 -7.03 12.14
CA ALA A 176 -5.65 -7.08 13.31
C ALA A 176 -5.16 -8.14 14.30
N ASN A 177 -5.70 -8.09 15.52
CA ASN A 177 -5.28 -8.97 16.62
C ASN A 177 -5.99 -10.34 16.58
N ASP A 178 -6.06 -10.93 15.37
CA ASP A 178 -6.59 -12.27 15.12
C ASP A 178 -5.56 -13.15 14.41
N PHE A 179 -5.77 -14.46 14.49
CA PHE A 179 -4.83 -15.45 13.96
C PHE A 179 -4.58 -15.27 12.46
N ASP A 180 -5.63 -15.11 11.66
CA ASP A 180 -5.51 -15.04 10.19
C ASP A 180 -4.76 -13.78 9.76
N SER A 181 -5.01 -12.66 10.42
CA SER A 181 -4.34 -11.39 10.13
C SER A 181 -2.86 -11.44 10.51
N ILE A 182 -2.53 -12.05 11.66
CA ILE A 182 -1.14 -12.23 12.11
C ILE A 182 -0.42 -13.25 11.23
N PHE A 183 -1.10 -14.31 10.81
CA PHE A 183 -0.54 -15.28 9.86
C PHE A 183 -0.20 -14.60 8.51
N ALA A 184 -1.11 -13.78 7.98
CA ALA A 184 -0.86 -12.99 6.77
C ALA A 184 0.30 -12.00 6.98
N MET A 185 0.35 -11.30 8.12
CA MET A 185 1.45 -10.42 8.50
C MET A 185 2.79 -11.16 8.48
N ASN A 186 2.87 -12.36 9.05
CA ASN A 186 4.09 -13.18 9.04
C ASN A 186 4.55 -13.51 7.61
N ARG A 187 3.61 -13.85 6.72
CA ARG A 187 3.91 -14.11 5.30
C ARG A 187 4.44 -12.87 4.58
N ILE A 188 3.81 -11.73 4.82
CA ILE A 188 4.21 -10.42 4.28
C ILE A 188 5.62 -10.06 4.76
N VAL A 189 5.88 -10.12 6.07
CA VAL A 189 7.18 -9.82 6.67
C VAL A 189 8.28 -10.70 6.05
N SER A 190 8.01 -12.00 5.92
CA SER A 190 8.94 -12.95 5.30
C SER A 190 9.25 -12.62 3.83
N ALA A 191 8.22 -12.26 3.06
CA ALA A 191 8.36 -11.88 1.65
C ALA A 191 9.15 -10.56 1.49
N ILE A 192 8.84 -9.55 2.31
CA ILE A 192 9.57 -8.28 2.30
C ILE A 192 11.05 -8.51 2.66
N LYS A 193 11.33 -9.32 3.69
CA LYS A 193 12.70 -9.64 4.07
C LYS A 193 13.49 -10.33 2.95
N ALA A 194 12.86 -11.26 2.25
CA ALA A 194 13.49 -11.93 1.11
C ALA A 194 13.84 -10.94 -0.01
N LYS A 195 13.00 -9.95 -0.26
CA LYS A 195 13.20 -8.90 -1.27
C LYS A 195 14.13 -7.78 -0.80
N ALA A 196 14.14 -7.45 0.49
CA ALA A 196 14.98 -6.40 1.06
C ALA A 196 16.49 -6.63 0.88
N LYS A 197 16.89 -7.84 0.53
CA LYS A 197 18.28 -8.14 0.11
C LYS A 197 18.66 -7.43 -1.19
N ASN A 198 17.67 -7.21 -2.07
CA ASN A 198 17.86 -6.63 -3.40
C ASN A 198 17.34 -5.18 -3.49
N TYR A 199 16.52 -4.75 -2.55
CA TYR A 199 15.89 -3.43 -2.51
C TYR A 199 16.25 -2.69 -1.22
N LYS A 200 16.35 -1.37 -1.28
CA LYS A 200 16.65 -0.51 -0.11
C LYS A 200 15.44 -0.32 0.83
N VAL A 201 14.48 -1.23 0.81
CA VAL A 201 13.25 -1.13 1.59
C VAL A 201 13.45 -1.62 3.02
N ARG A 202 12.79 -0.96 3.98
CA ARG A 202 12.79 -1.29 5.40
C ARG A 202 11.40 -1.50 5.92
N LEU A 203 11.25 -2.39 6.89
CA LEU A 203 10.01 -2.53 7.64
C LEU A 203 9.91 -1.37 8.64
N GLY A 204 8.97 -0.45 8.40
CA GLY A 204 8.73 0.72 9.25
C GLY A 204 8.01 0.36 10.54
N GLY A 205 7.06 -0.57 10.48
CA GLY A 205 6.32 -1.03 11.65
C GLY A 205 4.94 -1.58 11.33
N VAL A 206 4.18 -1.83 12.37
CA VAL A 206 2.85 -2.44 12.33
C VAL A 206 1.79 -1.42 12.75
N VAL A 207 0.71 -1.36 12.00
CA VAL A 207 -0.52 -0.65 12.36
C VAL A 207 -1.55 -1.70 12.78
N ALA A 208 -1.88 -1.75 14.05
CA ALA A 208 -2.96 -2.58 14.58
C ALA A 208 -4.29 -1.89 14.29
N ASN A 209 -5.10 -2.47 13.41
CA ASN A 209 -6.38 -1.91 12.98
C ASN A 209 -7.54 -2.82 13.40
N ARG A 210 -8.71 -2.23 13.67
CA ARG A 210 -9.92 -2.94 14.07
C ARG A 210 -9.70 -3.93 15.23
N SER A 211 -8.81 -3.60 16.14
CA SER A 211 -8.40 -4.47 17.22
C SER A 211 -8.85 -3.90 18.55
N LYS A 212 -9.44 -4.74 19.40
CA LYS A 212 -9.80 -4.36 20.77
C LYS A 212 -8.56 -4.15 21.62
N ASP A 213 -7.58 -5.03 21.45
CA ASP A 213 -6.27 -5.07 22.10
C ASP A 213 -5.19 -5.47 21.07
N THR A 214 -3.94 -5.59 21.49
CA THR A 214 -2.78 -5.88 20.63
C THR A 214 -1.94 -7.08 21.12
N ASP A 215 -2.41 -7.88 22.07
CA ASP A 215 -1.57 -8.88 22.76
C ASP A 215 -0.94 -9.91 21.82
N GLN A 216 -1.65 -10.37 20.79
CA GLN A 216 -1.09 -11.33 19.84
C GLN A 216 -0.13 -10.65 18.86
N ILE A 217 -0.46 -9.43 18.45
CA ILE A 217 0.43 -8.58 17.62
C ILE A 217 1.73 -8.32 18.40
N ASP A 218 1.64 -7.98 19.68
CA ASP A 218 2.81 -7.66 20.50
C ASP A 218 3.67 -8.90 20.76
N LYS A 219 3.07 -10.06 20.94
CA LYS A 219 3.80 -11.34 21.00
C LYS A 219 4.59 -11.61 19.72
N PHE A 220 3.99 -11.34 18.55
CA PHE A 220 4.66 -11.46 17.26
C PHE A 220 5.78 -10.43 17.14
N ASN A 221 5.49 -9.17 17.44
CA ASN A 221 6.43 -8.06 17.35
C ASN A 221 7.66 -8.27 18.24
N ASN A 222 7.48 -8.75 19.47
CA ASN A 222 8.58 -9.07 20.38
C ASN A 222 9.51 -10.16 19.83
N ARG A 223 8.99 -11.11 19.04
CA ARG A 223 9.79 -12.16 18.40
C ARG A 223 10.49 -11.71 17.12
N THR A 224 9.95 -10.72 16.44
CA THR A 224 10.42 -10.30 15.11
C THR A 224 11.19 -8.97 15.14
N GLY A 225 11.21 -8.27 16.27
CA GLY A 225 11.80 -6.95 16.39
C GLY A 225 10.98 -5.82 15.76
N LEU A 226 9.74 -6.11 15.31
CA LEU A 226 8.81 -5.11 14.82
C LEU A 226 8.23 -4.28 15.96
N LYS A 227 7.69 -3.11 15.63
CA LYS A 227 7.00 -2.24 16.58
C LYS A 227 5.60 -1.92 16.10
N THR A 228 4.65 -1.91 17.03
CA THR A 228 3.33 -1.33 16.80
C THR A 228 3.49 0.20 16.76
N MET A 229 3.22 0.80 15.60
CA MET A 229 3.32 2.25 15.37
C MET A 229 2.04 2.96 15.76
N ALA A 230 0.91 2.31 15.54
CA ALA A 230 -0.41 2.83 15.88
C ALA A 230 -1.37 1.69 16.18
N HIS A 231 -2.36 1.97 17.02
CA HIS A 231 -3.45 1.06 17.33
C HIS A 231 -4.78 1.78 17.16
N PHE A 232 -5.58 1.31 16.21
CA PHE A 232 -6.92 1.79 15.95
C PHE A 232 -7.94 0.74 16.35
N LYS A 233 -8.82 1.11 17.28
CA LYS A 233 -9.97 0.29 17.64
C LYS A 233 -10.98 0.26 16.50
N ASP A 234 -11.87 -0.71 16.54
CA ASP A 234 -13.02 -0.72 15.64
C ASP A 234 -13.97 0.43 16.05
N VAL A 235 -14.14 1.41 15.17
CA VAL A 235 -14.92 2.62 15.42
C VAL A 235 -15.99 2.74 14.35
N ASP A 236 -17.25 2.71 14.78
CA ASP A 236 -18.41 2.80 13.89
C ASP A 236 -18.40 4.05 13.01
N ALA A 237 -17.90 5.19 13.53
CA ALA A 237 -17.77 6.41 12.76
C ALA A 237 -16.90 6.23 11.50
N ILE A 238 -15.81 5.46 11.55
CA ILE A 238 -14.96 5.17 10.38
C ILE A 238 -15.73 4.33 9.34
N ARG A 239 -16.55 3.37 9.80
CA ARG A 239 -17.40 2.59 8.92
C ARG A 239 -18.48 3.45 8.28
N THR A 240 -19.13 4.31 9.06
CA THR A 240 -20.23 5.18 8.60
C THR A 240 -19.75 6.17 7.53
N VAL A 241 -18.57 6.76 7.67
CA VAL A 241 -17.99 7.68 6.67
C VAL A 241 -17.84 6.99 5.32
N SER A 242 -17.41 5.74 5.30
CA SER A 242 -17.32 4.96 4.06
C SER A 242 -18.69 4.76 3.38
N TYR A 243 -19.79 4.70 4.14
CA TYR A 243 -21.14 4.54 3.59
C TYR A 243 -21.82 5.88 3.27
N THR A 244 -21.54 6.97 3.97
CA THR A 244 -22.19 8.27 3.72
C THR A 244 -21.71 8.93 2.42
N HIS A 245 -20.56 8.54 1.91
CA HIS A 245 -20.05 9.00 0.61
C HIS A 245 -20.28 7.99 -0.53
N LEU A 246 -20.74 6.79 -0.20
CA LEU A 246 -21.16 5.77 -1.15
C LEU A 246 -22.66 5.87 -1.43
N THR A 247 -23.08 6.82 -2.23
CA THR A 247 -24.06 6.43 -3.23
C THR A 247 -23.28 5.52 -4.19
N LEU A 248 -23.33 4.21 -3.94
CA LEU A 248 -22.85 3.23 -4.93
C LEU A 248 -23.53 3.61 -6.25
N PRO A 249 -22.79 4.03 -7.27
CA PRO A 249 -23.37 4.07 -8.58
C PRO A 249 -23.84 2.65 -8.81
N THR A 250 -25.12 2.47 -9.10
CA THR A 250 -25.67 1.21 -9.53
C THR A 250 -25.02 0.94 -10.90
N ILE A 251 -23.84 0.34 -10.87
CA ILE A 251 -22.99 0.09 -12.05
C ILE A 251 -23.51 -1.12 -12.83
N TYR A 252 -24.79 -1.44 -12.75
CA TYR A 252 -25.38 -2.48 -13.56
C TYR A 252 -26.66 -1.97 -14.19
N SER A 253 -26.52 -1.12 -15.19
CA SER A 253 -27.40 -1.22 -16.34
C SER A 253 -26.81 -2.28 -17.27
N VAL A 254 -27.35 -3.48 -17.20
CA VAL A 254 -27.16 -4.53 -18.21
C VAL A 254 -27.76 -4.05 -19.52
#